data_912d52301116d57cb08f9978991107e4
#
_entry.id   912d52301116d57cb08f9978991107e4
#
_cell.length_a   1.000
_cell.length_b   1.000
_cell.length_c   1.000
_cell.angle_alpha   90.00
_cell.angle_beta   90.00
_cell.angle_gamma   90.00
#
_symmetry.space_group_name_H-M   'P 1'
#
loop_
_entity.id
_entity.type
_entity.pdbx_description
1 polymer ?
#
loop_
_entity_poly.entity_id
_entity_poly.type
_entity_poly.pdbx_seq_one_letter_code
_entity_poly.pdbx_strand_id
1 'polypeptide(L)'
;MRKWGIFFILVMAIMCTSHSQNQVDMHCQDKAFDQEVRNWLQFSVPVIGVDQLHQAPQDSVLILDAREPEEYAVSHIPGAHYIGYNRWNSDVLRGTDLDRPIVVYCSIGYRSEKIAQKLMKMGYSQVKNLYGSIFEWANQGFPLVDGENKPTQNLHGFNEKWSKWILNPSIHKIW
;
A
#
# COMPACT_ATOMS: atom_id res chain seq x y z
N MET A 1 -55.36 -15.09 42.04
CA MET A 1 -54.29 -14.07 41.96
C MET A 1 -53.15 -14.66 41.13
N ARG A 2 -53.09 -14.29 39.83
CA ARG A 2 -52.08 -14.83 38.87
C ARG A 2 -50.95 -13.82 38.76
N LYS A 3 -49.71 -14.21 39.15
CA LYS A 3 -48.50 -13.41 38.97
C LYS A 3 -47.98 -13.67 37.57
N TRP A 4 -47.92 -12.65 36.74
CA TRP A 4 -47.25 -12.65 35.43
C TRP A 4 -45.80 -12.20 35.66
N GLY A 5 -44.86 -13.11 35.40
CA GLY A 5 -43.44 -12.79 35.33
C GLY A 5 -43.09 -12.32 33.94
N ILE A 6 -42.62 -11.10 33.84
CA ILE A 6 -42.10 -10.51 32.59
C ILE A 6 -40.68 -11.01 32.42
N PHE A 7 -40.44 -11.87 31.43
CA PHE A 7 -39.10 -12.25 30.96
C PHE A 7 -38.55 -11.15 30.05
N PHE A 8 -37.63 -10.35 30.52
CA PHE A 8 -36.82 -9.48 29.70
C PHE A 8 -35.73 -10.33 29.04
N ILE A 9 -35.89 -10.62 27.74
CA ILE A 9 -34.82 -11.19 26.91
C ILE A 9 -33.92 -10.03 26.50
N LEU A 10 -32.73 -9.97 27.10
CA LEU A 10 -31.66 -9.06 26.71
C LEU A 10 -31.05 -9.58 25.40
N VAL A 11 -31.47 -9.03 24.26
CA VAL A 11 -30.80 -9.28 22.98
C VAL A 11 -29.55 -8.42 22.96
N MET A 12 -28.43 -9.00 23.39
CA MET A 12 -27.11 -8.42 23.13
C MET A 12 -26.81 -8.57 21.64
N ALA A 13 -26.94 -7.46 20.91
CA ALA A 13 -26.47 -7.37 19.55
C ALA A 13 -24.94 -7.47 19.57
N ILE A 14 -24.41 -8.62 19.14
CA ILE A 14 -23.00 -8.81 18.84
C ILE A 14 -22.75 -8.07 17.52
N MET A 15 -22.39 -6.78 17.62
CA MET A 15 -21.73 -6.07 16.53
C MET A 15 -20.28 -6.56 16.48
N CYS A 16 -20.05 -7.69 15.85
CA CYS A 16 -18.73 -8.22 15.62
C CYS A 16 -18.20 -7.65 14.30
N THR A 17 -17.46 -6.58 14.38
CA THR A 17 -16.20 -6.23 13.70
C THR A 17 -15.86 -7.08 12.46
N SER A 18 -16.43 -6.71 11.32
CA SER A 18 -16.04 -7.25 10.00
C SER A 18 -14.77 -6.63 9.42
N HIS A 19 -13.96 -5.93 10.22
CA HIS A 19 -12.76 -5.22 9.76
C HIS A 19 -11.47 -6.04 9.77
N SER A 20 -11.49 -7.24 10.39
CA SER A 20 -10.26 -8.02 10.61
C SER A 20 -10.01 -9.15 9.61
N GLN A 21 -10.99 -9.56 8.81
CA GLN A 21 -10.83 -10.77 7.98
C GLN A 21 -10.18 -10.53 6.60
N ASN A 22 -10.24 -9.32 6.05
CA ASN A 22 -9.66 -9.06 4.73
C ASN A 22 -8.15 -8.79 4.71
N GLN A 23 -7.48 -8.73 5.85
CA GLN A 23 -6.03 -8.52 5.91
C GLN A 23 -5.22 -9.82 5.95
N VAL A 24 -5.85 -10.96 6.19
CA VAL A 24 -5.15 -12.24 6.44
C VAL A 24 -4.71 -12.94 5.16
N ASP A 25 -5.34 -12.66 4.02
CA ASP A 25 -5.09 -13.36 2.75
C ASP A 25 -4.12 -12.63 1.79
N MET A 26 -3.59 -11.44 2.17
CA MET A 26 -2.60 -10.76 1.34
C MET A 26 -1.25 -11.48 1.44
N HIS A 27 -0.67 -11.83 0.31
CA HIS A 27 0.64 -12.47 0.22
C HIS A 27 1.40 -12.00 -1.02
N CYS A 28 2.73 -12.00 -0.95
CA CYS A 28 3.59 -11.89 -2.11
C CYS A 28 3.73 -13.26 -2.79
N GLN A 29 4.07 -13.29 -4.07
CA GLN A 29 4.26 -14.55 -4.81
C GLN A 29 5.39 -15.39 -4.22
N ASP A 30 6.50 -14.78 -3.83
CA ASP A 30 7.60 -15.46 -3.16
C ASP A 30 7.38 -15.52 -1.65
N LYS A 31 7.40 -16.72 -1.07
CA LYS A 31 7.12 -16.95 0.35
C LYS A 31 8.17 -16.33 1.28
N ALA A 32 9.44 -16.27 0.87
CA ALA A 32 10.50 -15.70 1.69
C ALA A 32 10.38 -14.17 1.70
N PHE A 33 10.06 -13.58 0.55
CA PHE A 33 9.76 -12.16 0.47
C PHE A 33 8.48 -11.80 1.25
N ASP A 34 7.42 -12.61 1.16
CA ASP A 34 6.20 -12.42 1.95
C ASP A 34 6.49 -12.39 3.46
N GLN A 35 7.29 -13.35 3.93
CA GLN A 35 7.69 -13.38 5.34
C GLN A 35 8.50 -12.13 5.73
N GLU A 36 9.41 -11.66 4.85
CA GLU A 36 10.16 -10.42 5.10
C GLU A 36 9.24 -9.21 5.19
N VAL A 37 8.29 -9.06 4.27
CA VAL A 37 7.28 -7.98 4.29
C VAL A 37 6.50 -8.01 5.60
N ARG A 38 6.00 -9.19 6.03
CA ARG A 38 5.27 -9.35 7.31
C ARG A 38 6.10 -8.98 8.53
N ASN A 39 7.41 -9.22 8.52
CA ASN A 39 8.30 -8.89 9.62
C ASN A 39 8.47 -7.36 9.79
N TRP A 40 8.30 -6.59 8.70
CA TRP A 40 8.48 -5.14 8.72
C TRP A 40 7.20 -4.34 8.90
N LEU A 41 6.05 -4.86 8.48
CA LEU A 41 4.77 -4.17 8.58
C LEU A 41 4.14 -4.35 9.98
N GLN A 42 3.52 -3.29 10.46
CA GLN A 42 2.75 -3.28 11.70
C GLN A 42 1.24 -3.50 11.45
N PHE A 43 0.82 -3.49 10.18
CA PHE A 43 -0.59 -3.56 9.76
C PHE A 43 -1.47 -2.53 10.47
N SER A 44 -0.92 -1.36 10.73
CA SER A 44 -1.58 -0.24 11.40
C SER A 44 -2.52 0.57 10.50
N VAL A 45 -2.50 0.27 9.19
CA VAL A 45 -3.40 0.80 8.17
C VAL A 45 -3.90 -0.36 7.30
N PRO A 46 -5.07 -0.24 6.65
CA PRO A 46 -5.53 -1.23 5.68
C PRO A 46 -4.52 -1.46 4.57
N VAL A 47 -4.43 -2.69 4.09
CA VAL A 47 -3.55 -3.05 2.96
C VAL A 47 -4.36 -3.36 1.69
N ILE A 48 -3.70 -3.28 0.53
CA ILE A 48 -4.22 -3.70 -0.78
C ILE A 48 -3.13 -4.49 -1.51
N GLY A 49 -3.51 -5.54 -2.23
CA GLY A 49 -2.59 -6.31 -3.06
C GLY A 49 -2.22 -5.59 -4.36
N VAL A 50 -1.07 -5.95 -4.93
CA VAL A 50 -0.63 -5.36 -6.21
C VAL A 50 -1.56 -5.71 -7.37
N ASP A 51 -2.13 -6.93 -7.39
CA ASP A 51 -3.13 -7.34 -8.38
C ASP A 51 -4.38 -6.48 -8.34
N GLN A 52 -4.87 -6.21 -7.12
CA GLN A 52 -6.06 -5.38 -6.91
C GLN A 52 -5.83 -3.93 -7.36
N LEU A 53 -4.63 -3.38 -7.09
CA LEU A 53 -4.28 -2.05 -7.55
C LEU A 53 -4.13 -2.02 -9.09
N HIS A 54 -3.48 -3.04 -9.67
CA HIS A 54 -3.30 -3.13 -11.11
C HIS A 54 -4.62 -3.23 -11.89
N GLN A 55 -5.63 -3.89 -11.30
CA GLN A 55 -6.97 -4.03 -11.88
C GLN A 55 -7.91 -2.85 -11.59
N ALA A 56 -7.51 -1.92 -10.72
CA ALA A 56 -8.33 -0.75 -10.40
C ALA A 56 -8.51 0.12 -11.66
N PRO A 57 -9.72 0.68 -11.86
CA PRO A 57 -9.93 1.61 -12.96
C PRO A 57 -8.95 2.78 -12.89
N GLN A 58 -8.44 3.19 -14.06
CA GLN A 58 -7.55 4.35 -14.16
C GLN A 58 -8.22 5.57 -13.49
N ASP A 59 -7.43 6.36 -12.80
CA ASP A 59 -7.86 7.57 -12.07
C ASP A 59 -8.86 7.37 -10.91
N SER A 60 -9.27 6.12 -10.63
CA SER A 60 -10.14 5.84 -9.46
C SER A 60 -9.41 5.92 -8.12
N VAL A 61 -8.08 5.83 -8.13
CA VAL A 61 -7.22 5.81 -6.97
C VAL A 61 -6.09 6.80 -7.13
N LEU A 62 -5.80 7.61 -6.12
CA LEU A 62 -4.58 8.40 -6.05
C LEU A 62 -3.43 7.51 -5.56
N ILE A 63 -2.45 7.24 -6.43
CA ILE A 63 -1.29 6.41 -6.11
C ILE A 63 -0.14 7.32 -5.68
N LEU A 64 0.45 7.06 -4.50
CA LEU A 64 1.49 7.89 -3.91
C LEU A 64 2.76 7.09 -3.63
N ASP A 65 3.89 7.55 -4.18
CA ASP A 65 5.22 6.99 -3.94
C ASP A 65 5.89 7.65 -2.73
N ALA A 66 6.10 6.87 -1.68
CA ALA A 66 6.74 7.30 -0.44
C ALA A 66 8.24 6.95 -0.39
N ARG A 67 8.89 6.78 -1.53
CA ARG A 67 10.34 6.57 -1.61
C ARG A 67 11.08 7.92 -1.66
N GLU A 68 12.40 7.87 -1.83
CA GLU A 68 13.18 9.09 -2.04
C GLU A 68 13.11 9.54 -3.53
N PRO A 69 13.38 10.83 -3.84
CA PRO A 69 13.26 11.34 -5.21
C PRO A 69 14.11 10.58 -6.23
N GLU A 70 15.29 10.13 -5.82
CA GLU A 70 16.23 9.38 -6.64
C GLU A 70 15.66 8.01 -7.02
N GLU A 71 14.94 7.35 -6.10
CA GLU A 71 14.25 6.08 -6.34
C GLU A 71 13.08 6.28 -7.33
N TYR A 72 12.29 7.34 -7.12
CA TYR A 72 11.15 7.69 -8.00
C TYR A 72 11.61 8.03 -9.42
N ALA A 73 12.72 8.74 -9.57
CA ALA A 73 13.27 9.13 -10.85
C ALA A 73 13.76 7.93 -11.69
N VAL A 74 14.30 6.89 -11.05
CA VAL A 74 14.70 5.66 -11.74
C VAL A 74 13.49 4.94 -12.30
N SER A 75 12.45 4.74 -11.48
CA SER A 75 11.16 4.22 -11.95
C SER A 75 10.09 4.33 -10.88
N HIS A 76 8.82 4.31 -11.32
CA HIS A 76 7.66 4.32 -10.44
C HIS A 76 6.48 3.57 -11.09
N ILE A 77 5.44 3.29 -10.32
CA ILE A 77 4.18 2.72 -10.83
C ILE A 77 3.51 3.74 -11.74
N PRO A 78 3.03 3.37 -12.95
CA PRO A 78 2.36 4.31 -13.84
C PRO A 78 1.23 5.08 -13.16
N GLY A 79 1.19 6.39 -13.34
CA GLY A 79 0.21 7.28 -12.71
C GLY A 79 0.46 7.60 -11.24
N ALA A 80 1.54 7.10 -10.64
CA ALA A 80 1.90 7.45 -9.27
C ALA A 80 2.48 8.87 -9.17
N HIS A 81 2.16 9.54 -8.08
CA HIS A 81 2.71 10.85 -7.74
C HIS A 81 3.69 10.73 -6.58
N TYR A 82 4.77 11.51 -6.65
CA TYR A 82 5.77 11.56 -5.59
C TYR A 82 5.22 12.28 -4.35
N ILE A 83 5.21 11.60 -3.20
CA ILE A 83 4.91 12.21 -1.90
C ILE A 83 6.13 12.23 -0.97
N GLY A 84 7.03 11.27 -1.11
CA GLY A 84 8.28 11.16 -0.35
C GLY A 84 8.12 10.68 1.08
N TYR A 85 9.21 10.23 1.67
CA TYR A 85 9.29 9.85 3.08
C TYR A 85 10.03 10.89 3.92
N ASN A 86 11.36 11.03 3.71
CA ASN A 86 12.16 12.05 4.38
C ASN A 86 11.93 13.43 3.76
N ARG A 87 11.76 13.49 2.44
CA ARG A 87 11.46 14.70 1.67
C ARG A 87 9.96 14.77 1.38
N TRP A 88 9.16 14.89 2.43
CA TRP A 88 7.71 14.97 2.35
C TRP A 88 7.24 16.13 1.46
N ASN A 89 6.43 15.82 0.46
CA ASN A 89 5.79 16.79 -0.43
C ASN A 89 4.26 16.71 -0.31
N SER A 90 3.66 17.63 0.45
CA SER A 90 2.21 17.71 0.61
C SER A 90 1.47 18.41 -0.53
N ASP A 91 2.18 19.03 -1.48
CA ASP A 91 1.55 19.74 -2.60
C ASP A 91 0.75 18.81 -3.50
N VAL A 92 1.17 17.55 -3.59
CA VAL A 92 0.46 16.49 -4.32
C VAL A 92 -0.97 16.25 -3.79
N LEU A 93 -1.25 16.63 -2.55
CA LEU A 93 -2.56 16.48 -1.90
C LEU A 93 -3.46 17.71 -2.06
N ARG A 94 -2.96 18.79 -2.67
CA ARG A 94 -3.72 20.03 -2.82
C ARG A 94 -4.97 19.83 -3.67
N GLY A 95 -6.14 20.09 -3.10
CA GLY A 95 -7.42 19.88 -3.77
C GLY A 95 -7.91 18.43 -3.81
N THR A 96 -7.21 17.51 -3.11
CA THR A 96 -7.66 16.12 -2.98
C THR A 96 -8.76 16.03 -1.91
N ASP A 97 -9.91 15.46 -2.27
CA ASP A 97 -11.02 15.22 -1.33
C ASP A 97 -10.59 14.22 -0.25
N LEU A 98 -11.09 14.42 0.99
CA LEU A 98 -10.73 13.58 2.14
C LEU A 98 -11.25 12.14 2.04
N ASP A 99 -12.22 11.88 1.19
CA ASP A 99 -12.80 10.56 0.92
C ASP A 99 -12.26 9.92 -0.37
N ARG A 100 -11.34 10.59 -1.10
CA ARG A 100 -10.70 10.01 -2.27
C ARG A 100 -9.91 8.76 -1.89
N PRO A 101 -10.07 7.64 -2.62
CA PRO A 101 -9.23 6.46 -2.41
C PRO A 101 -7.75 6.77 -2.68
N ILE A 102 -6.89 6.46 -1.71
CA ILE A 102 -5.44 6.66 -1.78
C ILE A 102 -4.73 5.34 -1.52
N VAL A 103 -3.77 5.00 -2.38
CA VAL A 103 -2.84 3.89 -2.15
C VAL A 103 -1.43 4.45 -2.05
N VAL A 104 -0.74 4.16 -0.95
CA VAL A 104 0.65 4.57 -0.74
C VAL A 104 1.55 3.35 -0.88
N TYR A 105 2.68 3.51 -1.56
CA TYR A 105 3.69 2.45 -1.66
C TYR A 105 5.11 2.98 -1.40
N CYS A 106 6.04 2.06 -1.14
CA CYS A 106 7.48 2.33 -1.15
C CYS A 106 8.23 1.16 -1.81
N SER A 107 9.36 0.68 -1.24
CA SER A 107 10.05 -0.50 -1.76
C SER A 107 9.34 -1.80 -1.37
N ILE A 108 8.96 -1.97 -0.08
CA ILE A 108 8.37 -3.19 0.48
C ILE A 108 7.11 -2.96 1.33
N GLY A 109 6.78 -1.69 1.68
CA GLY A 109 5.60 -1.33 2.47
C GLY A 109 5.86 -0.62 3.80
N TYR A 110 7.09 -0.61 4.33
CA TYR A 110 7.40 -0.02 5.65
C TYR A 110 7.26 1.51 5.69
N ARG A 111 7.95 2.23 4.78
CA ARG A 111 7.89 3.70 4.72
C ARG A 111 6.48 4.18 4.37
N SER A 112 5.85 3.50 3.42
CA SER A 112 4.49 3.83 2.97
C SER A 112 3.44 3.61 4.05
N GLU A 113 3.60 2.62 4.94
CA GLU A 113 2.72 2.46 6.10
C GLU A 113 2.75 3.69 7.01
N LYS A 114 3.93 4.26 7.26
CA LYS A 114 4.09 5.48 8.08
C LYS A 114 3.47 6.71 7.40
N ILE A 115 3.62 6.83 6.09
CA ILE A 115 2.97 7.90 5.31
C ILE A 115 1.45 7.73 5.32
N ALA A 116 0.95 6.51 5.12
CA ALA A 116 -0.48 6.21 5.20
C ALA A 116 -1.08 6.56 6.56
N GLN A 117 -0.40 6.23 7.67
CA GLN A 117 -0.79 6.68 9.02
C GLN A 117 -0.89 8.21 9.12
N LYS A 118 0.08 8.93 8.53
CA LYS A 118 0.07 10.39 8.54
C LYS A 118 -1.13 10.94 7.76
N LEU A 119 -1.43 10.39 6.59
CA LEU A 119 -2.59 10.77 5.79
C LEU A 119 -3.91 10.53 6.53
N MET A 120 -4.06 9.38 7.19
CA MET A 120 -5.25 9.10 8.02
C MET A 120 -5.41 10.10 9.16
N LYS A 121 -4.30 10.50 9.82
CA LYS A 121 -4.32 11.56 10.85
C LYS A 121 -4.67 12.94 10.29
N MET A 122 -4.43 13.19 9.00
CA MET A 122 -4.85 14.41 8.30
C MET A 122 -6.33 14.38 7.88
N GLY A 123 -7.04 13.27 8.11
CA GLY A 123 -8.48 13.14 7.82
C GLY A 123 -8.83 12.37 6.56
N TYR A 124 -7.85 11.88 5.78
CA TYR A 124 -8.14 11.03 4.62
C TYR A 124 -8.73 9.69 5.08
N SER A 125 -9.94 9.37 4.65
CA SER A 125 -10.72 8.23 5.15
C SER A 125 -10.47 6.91 4.42
N GLN A 126 -9.95 6.96 3.18
CA GLN A 126 -9.78 5.79 2.32
C GLN A 126 -8.32 5.58 1.93
N VAL A 127 -7.43 5.43 2.93
CA VAL A 127 -6.00 5.24 2.71
C VAL A 127 -5.63 3.77 2.91
N LYS A 128 -4.85 3.21 1.96
CA LYS A 128 -4.32 1.85 2.03
C LYS A 128 -2.82 1.85 1.75
N ASN A 129 -2.12 0.88 2.34
CA ASN A 129 -0.72 0.58 2.04
C ASN A 129 -0.65 -0.55 1.00
N LEU A 130 0.16 -0.39 -0.05
CA LEU A 130 0.40 -1.45 -1.05
C LEU A 130 1.26 -2.55 -0.44
N TYR A 131 0.72 -3.75 -0.31
CA TYR A 131 1.41 -4.89 0.28
C TYR A 131 2.51 -5.39 -0.65
N GLY A 132 3.74 -5.56 -0.13
CA GLY A 132 4.92 -5.88 -0.94
C GLY A 132 5.41 -4.75 -1.85
N SER A 133 4.58 -3.71 -2.02
CA SER A 133 4.93 -2.44 -2.67
C SER A 133 5.51 -2.61 -4.08
N ILE A 134 6.42 -1.70 -4.51
CA ILE A 134 6.94 -1.72 -5.89
C ILE A 134 7.81 -2.96 -6.19
N PHE A 135 8.39 -3.61 -5.16
CA PHE A 135 9.14 -4.83 -5.41
C PHE A 135 8.20 -5.97 -5.81
N GLU A 136 7.08 -6.16 -5.11
CA GLU A 136 6.09 -7.16 -5.50
C GLU A 136 5.42 -6.81 -6.84
N TRP A 137 5.12 -5.54 -7.08
CA TRP A 137 4.62 -5.03 -8.36
C TRP A 137 5.54 -5.44 -9.53
N ALA A 138 6.84 -5.22 -9.38
CA ALA A 138 7.84 -5.58 -10.39
C ALA A 138 8.05 -7.10 -10.50
N ASN A 139 8.00 -7.83 -9.37
CA ASN A 139 8.12 -9.29 -9.34
C ASN A 139 6.98 -9.97 -10.11
N GLN A 140 5.78 -9.41 -10.06
CA GLN A 140 4.64 -9.88 -10.85
C GLN A 140 4.69 -9.43 -12.32
N GLY A 141 5.71 -8.69 -12.72
CA GLY A 141 5.89 -8.24 -14.10
C GLY A 141 5.00 -7.07 -14.51
N PHE A 142 4.40 -6.37 -13.55
CA PHE A 142 3.59 -5.19 -13.85
C PHE A 142 4.45 -4.01 -14.34
N PRO A 143 3.88 -3.12 -15.17
CA PRO A 143 4.64 -2.08 -15.84
C PRO A 143 5.25 -1.07 -14.88
N LEU A 144 6.45 -0.59 -15.21
CA LEU A 144 7.14 0.52 -14.58
C LEU A 144 7.37 1.62 -15.62
N VAL A 145 7.40 2.87 -15.15
CA VAL A 145 7.79 4.03 -15.95
C VAL A 145 8.91 4.80 -15.24
N ASP A 146 9.78 5.45 -16.02
CA ASP A 146 10.85 6.31 -15.51
C ASP A 146 10.36 7.73 -15.17
N GLY A 147 11.28 8.61 -14.78
CA GLY A 147 10.97 10.01 -14.43
C GLY A 147 10.40 10.85 -15.60
N GLU A 148 10.47 10.37 -16.85
CA GLU A 148 9.83 10.97 -18.01
C GLU A 148 8.53 10.27 -18.42
N ASN A 149 8.02 9.36 -17.58
CA ASN A 149 6.85 8.50 -17.83
C ASN A 149 7.00 7.56 -19.04
N LYS A 150 8.23 7.17 -19.38
CA LYS A 150 8.50 6.18 -20.42
C LYS A 150 8.62 4.78 -19.80
N PRO A 151 8.15 3.71 -20.48
CA PRO A 151 8.31 2.35 -19.99
C PRO A 151 9.78 2.02 -19.69
N THR A 152 10.04 1.39 -18.56
CA THR A 152 11.39 1.00 -18.14
C THR A 152 11.40 -0.36 -17.45
N GLN A 153 12.56 -1.02 -17.47
CA GLN A 153 12.83 -2.21 -16.66
C GLN A 153 13.86 -1.93 -15.55
N ASN A 154 14.26 -0.69 -15.37
CA ASN A 154 15.12 -0.30 -14.26
C ASN A 154 14.29 -0.16 -12.99
N LEU A 155 14.81 -0.63 -11.86
CA LEU A 155 14.19 -0.43 -10.56
C LEU A 155 15.26 -0.17 -9.50
N HIS A 156 15.09 0.93 -8.76
CA HIS A 156 15.96 1.25 -7.64
C HIS A 156 15.68 0.31 -6.46
N GLY A 157 16.65 -0.52 -6.11
CA GLY A 157 16.57 -1.54 -5.06
C GLY A 157 16.81 -1.03 -3.64
N PHE A 158 16.79 0.30 -3.43
CA PHE A 158 17.16 1.00 -2.19
C PHE A 158 18.65 0.85 -1.85
N ASN A 159 19.17 -0.36 -1.75
CA ASN A 159 20.59 -0.72 -1.66
C ASN A 159 20.76 -2.20 -2.04
N GLU A 160 22.00 -2.66 -2.12
CA GLU A 160 22.33 -4.04 -2.50
C GLU A 160 21.62 -5.08 -1.62
N LYS A 161 21.57 -4.88 -0.31
CA LYS A 161 20.95 -5.81 0.65
C LYS A 161 19.46 -5.99 0.36
N TRP A 162 18.73 -4.93 0.04
CA TRP A 162 17.30 -4.97 -0.22
C TRP A 162 16.97 -5.39 -1.65
N SER A 163 17.83 -5.07 -2.62
CA SER A 163 17.66 -5.42 -4.02
C SER A 163 17.55 -6.93 -4.28
N LYS A 164 17.97 -7.78 -3.33
CA LYS A 164 17.79 -9.23 -3.41
C LYS A 164 16.32 -9.65 -3.54
N TRP A 165 15.40 -8.82 -3.05
CA TRP A 165 13.96 -9.08 -3.10
C TRP A 165 13.28 -8.67 -4.41
N ILE A 166 14.03 -8.06 -5.34
CA ILE A 166 13.62 -7.91 -6.73
C ILE A 166 13.97 -9.21 -7.43
N LEU A 167 12.98 -10.09 -7.62
CA LEU A 167 13.17 -11.48 -8.07
C LEU A 167 12.92 -11.65 -9.57
N ASN A 168 12.22 -10.71 -10.21
CA ASN A 168 11.96 -10.75 -11.64
C ASN A 168 13.27 -10.56 -12.43
N PRO A 169 13.70 -11.57 -13.23
CA PRO A 169 14.97 -11.51 -13.95
C PRO A 169 15.01 -10.45 -15.07
N SER A 170 13.84 -9.95 -15.49
CA SER A 170 13.75 -8.89 -16.50
C SER A 170 14.02 -7.49 -15.92
N ILE A 171 14.12 -7.35 -14.58
CA ILE A 171 14.34 -6.06 -13.92
C ILE A 171 15.82 -5.81 -13.71
N HIS A 172 16.29 -4.65 -14.20
CA HIS A 172 17.63 -4.16 -13.95
C HIS A 172 17.67 -3.40 -12.62
N LYS A 173 18.43 -3.93 -11.65
CA LYS A 173 18.55 -3.36 -10.30
C LYS A 173 19.53 -2.19 -10.32
N ILE A 174 19.09 -1.04 -9.78
CA ILE A 174 19.88 0.19 -9.63
C ILE A 174 19.95 0.51 -8.13
N TRP A 175 21.10 1.00 -7.62
CA TRP A 175 21.31 1.51 -6.25
C TRP A 175 22.50 2.44 -6.14
#